data_56b77bf4bf5d9b93187237c9a9ad1c2a
#
_entry.id   56b77bf4bf5d9b93187237c9a9ad1c2a
#
_cell.length_a   1.000
_cell.length_b   1.000
_cell.length_c   1.000
_cell.angle_alpha   90.00
_cell.angle_beta   90.00
_cell.angle_gamma   90.00
#
_symmetry.space_group_name_H-M   'P 1'
#
loop_
_entity.id
_entity.type
_entity.pdbx_description
1 polymer ?
#
loop_
_entity_poly.entity_id
_entity_poly.type
_entity_poly.pdbx_seq_one_letter_code
_entity_poly.pdbx_strand_id
1 'polypeptide(L)'
;SLHDALPILKYLDPETAGRYSAAPDYPGAAQAAIEEMFRQTGPCQFDEAGLLTRGVVIRHLILPGQTAQAKAVMDWVARTFPKGAVLFSLMSQYTPWGDLSAFPELDRRLRRGEMESCADYMRNLDLPGFCQERTSAREEYTPPFDLTGL
;
A
#
# COMPACT_ATOMS: atom_id res chain seq x y z
N SER A 1 13.41 1.86 -20.68
CA SER A 1 12.03 1.52 -20.37
C SER A 1 11.88 1.03 -18.93
N LEU A 2 10.70 1.20 -18.37
CA LEU A 2 10.41 0.80 -17.00
C LEU A 2 10.04 -0.67 -16.97
N HIS A 3 10.73 -1.47 -16.14
CA HIS A 3 10.44 -2.90 -15.97
C HIS A 3 9.56 -3.14 -14.75
N ASP A 4 9.85 -2.46 -13.66
CA ASP A 4 9.11 -2.58 -12.42
C ASP A 4 9.04 -1.22 -11.74
N ALA A 5 8.07 -1.08 -10.86
CA ALA A 5 7.89 0.13 -10.08
C ALA A 5 7.32 -0.22 -8.71
N LEU A 6 7.79 0.49 -7.70
CA LEU A 6 7.41 0.29 -6.30
C LEU A 6 6.85 1.59 -5.70
N PRO A 7 5.81 2.19 -6.29
CA PRO A 7 5.30 3.45 -5.79
C PRO A 7 4.66 3.30 -4.41
N ILE A 8 4.72 4.39 -3.63
CA ILE A 8 3.99 4.49 -2.36
C ILE A 8 2.80 5.39 -2.59
N LEU A 9 1.60 4.88 -2.35
CA LEU A 9 0.38 5.68 -2.36
C LEU A 9 -0.01 5.97 -0.92
N LYS A 10 0.17 7.21 -0.49
CA LYS A 10 0.00 7.61 0.92
C LYS A 10 -1.44 7.93 1.27
N TYR A 11 -2.11 8.69 0.43
CA TYR A 11 -3.46 9.18 0.71
C TYR A 11 -4.28 9.22 -0.57
N LEU A 12 -5.58 8.95 -0.46
CA LEU A 12 -6.53 9.23 -1.52
C LEU A 12 -7.38 10.45 -1.23
N ASP A 13 -7.48 10.83 0.05
CA ASP A 13 -8.27 11.95 0.47
C ASP A 13 -7.45 13.24 0.42
N PRO A 14 -7.86 14.26 -0.38
CA PRO A 14 -7.13 15.52 -0.45
C PRO A 14 -7.04 16.24 0.90
N GLU A 15 -8.05 16.11 1.75
CA GLU A 15 -8.04 16.72 3.08
C GLU A 15 -6.95 16.10 3.95
N THR A 16 -6.85 14.77 3.97
CA THR A 16 -5.81 14.07 4.71
C THR A 16 -4.42 14.40 4.16
N ALA A 17 -4.27 14.44 2.85
CA ALA A 17 -3.02 14.82 2.22
C ALA A 17 -2.62 16.25 2.56
N GLY A 18 -3.59 17.15 2.59
CA GLY A 18 -3.36 18.53 2.98
C GLY A 18 -2.95 18.66 4.43
N ARG A 19 -3.60 17.90 5.32
CA ARG A 19 -3.33 17.93 6.76
C ARG A 19 -1.93 17.38 7.10
N TYR A 20 -1.57 16.21 6.58
CA TYR A 20 -0.33 15.55 6.99
C TYR A 20 0.88 15.90 6.13
N SER A 21 0.67 16.30 4.90
CA SER A 21 1.78 16.55 3.97
C SER A 21 1.72 17.92 3.31
N ALA A 22 0.71 18.75 3.65
CA ALA A 22 0.48 20.06 3.04
C ALA A 22 0.41 19.97 1.50
N ALA A 23 -0.11 18.85 0.98
CA ALA A 23 -0.13 18.57 -0.45
C ALA A 23 -1.50 18.03 -0.88
N PRO A 24 -2.54 18.88 -0.92
CA PRO A 24 -3.88 18.40 -1.28
C PRO A 24 -3.97 17.87 -2.71
N ASP A 25 -3.03 18.22 -3.58
CA ASP A 25 -2.97 17.73 -4.96
C ASP A 25 -2.35 16.32 -5.05
N TYR A 26 -1.73 15.85 -3.98
CA TYR A 26 -0.97 14.62 -3.99
C TYR A 26 -1.79 13.39 -4.46
N PRO A 27 -3.03 13.17 -3.98
CA PRO A 27 -3.74 11.96 -4.38
C PRO A 27 -3.94 11.85 -5.89
N GLY A 28 -4.37 12.92 -6.54
CA GLY A 28 -4.56 12.92 -7.98
C GLY A 28 -3.27 12.71 -8.76
N ALA A 29 -2.20 13.39 -8.33
CA ALA A 29 -0.89 13.24 -8.97
C ALA A 29 -0.33 11.83 -8.79
N ALA A 30 -0.47 11.26 -7.58
CA ALA A 30 0.02 9.92 -7.29
C ALA A 30 -0.74 8.86 -8.09
N GLN A 31 -2.07 8.98 -8.17
CA GLN A 31 -2.88 8.07 -8.96
C GLN A 31 -2.49 8.09 -10.43
N ALA A 32 -2.34 9.30 -11.00
CA ALA A 32 -1.94 9.46 -12.39
C ALA A 32 -0.56 8.86 -12.65
N ALA A 33 0.39 9.07 -11.72
CA ALA A 33 1.73 8.53 -11.84
C ALA A 33 1.72 6.99 -11.82
N ILE A 34 0.92 6.39 -10.94
CA ILE A 34 0.83 4.94 -10.85
C ILE A 34 0.19 4.36 -12.11
N GLU A 35 -0.85 4.98 -12.63
CA GLU A 35 -1.47 4.55 -13.87
C GLU A 35 -0.48 4.63 -15.04
N GLU A 36 0.34 5.66 -15.08
CA GLU A 36 1.39 5.78 -16.11
C GLU A 36 2.47 4.69 -15.93
N MET A 37 2.87 4.41 -14.69
CA MET A 37 3.80 3.31 -14.42
C MET A 37 3.26 1.99 -14.94
N PHE A 38 1.98 1.71 -14.69
CA PHE A 38 1.32 0.50 -15.17
C PHE A 38 1.28 0.47 -16.70
N ARG A 39 0.99 1.59 -17.33
CA ARG A 39 0.98 1.68 -18.79
C ARG A 39 2.34 1.29 -19.36
N GLN A 40 3.42 1.68 -18.69
CA GLN A 40 4.78 1.38 -19.15
C GLN A 40 5.20 -0.05 -18.87
N THR A 41 4.86 -0.58 -17.69
CA THR A 41 5.29 -1.93 -17.30
C THR A 41 4.37 -3.02 -17.84
N GLY A 42 3.08 -2.73 -17.96
CA GLY A 42 2.04 -3.75 -18.18
C GLY A 42 1.80 -4.57 -16.92
N PRO A 43 1.01 -5.64 -17.05
CA PRO A 43 0.68 -6.51 -15.91
C PRO A 43 1.91 -7.20 -15.34
N CYS A 44 1.82 -7.57 -14.05
CA CYS A 44 2.87 -8.29 -13.36
C CYS A 44 3.21 -9.60 -14.05
N GLN A 45 4.51 -9.85 -14.17
CA GLN A 45 5.06 -11.09 -14.72
C GLN A 45 6.04 -11.68 -13.72
N PHE A 46 6.07 -12.99 -13.63
CA PHE A 46 6.89 -13.72 -12.67
C PHE A 46 7.75 -14.74 -13.41
N ASP A 47 8.93 -15.03 -12.85
CA ASP A 47 9.80 -16.08 -13.38
C ASP A 47 9.37 -17.45 -12.83
N GLU A 48 10.14 -18.49 -13.19
CA GLU A 48 9.83 -19.86 -12.77
C GLU A 48 9.90 -20.04 -11.26
N ALA A 49 10.67 -19.21 -10.57
CA ALA A 49 10.78 -19.26 -9.11
C ALA A 49 9.69 -18.44 -8.41
N GLY A 50 8.80 -17.78 -9.16
CA GLY A 50 7.75 -16.96 -8.62
C GLY A 50 8.18 -15.55 -8.25
N LEU A 51 9.35 -15.12 -8.70
CA LEU A 51 9.85 -13.77 -8.45
C LEU A 51 9.30 -12.81 -9.51
N LEU A 52 8.94 -11.62 -9.07
CA LEU A 52 8.45 -10.58 -9.96
C LEU A 52 9.56 -10.11 -10.89
N THR A 53 9.33 -10.22 -12.19
CA THR A 53 10.28 -9.77 -13.21
C THR A 53 9.82 -8.47 -13.89
N ARG A 54 8.53 -8.17 -13.82
CA ARG A 54 7.97 -6.99 -14.45
C ARG A 54 6.65 -6.65 -13.78
N GLY A 55 6.37 -5.36 -13.60
CA GLY A 55 5.08 -4.92 -13.09
C GLY A 55 5.17 -3.86 -12.00
N VAL A 56 4.02 -3.54 -11.42
CA VAL A 56 3.88 -2.52 -10.37
C VAL A 56 3.52 -3.17 -9.06
N VAL A 57 4.22 -2.83 -7.99
CA VAL A 57 3.87 -3.15 -6.61
C VAL A 57 3.51 -1.84 -5.91
N ILE A 58 2.24 -1.65 -5.62
CA ILE A 58 1.77 -0.44 -4.93
C ILE A 58 1.91 -0.67 -3.43
N ARG A 59 2.64 0.22 -2.77
CA ARG A 59 2.88 0.13 -1.33
C ARG A 59 2.04 1.15 -0.60
N HIS A 60 1.50 0.76 0.54
CA HIS A 60 0.75 1.66 1.41
C HIS A 60 1.09 1.40 2.87
N LEU A 61 1.45 2.44 3.60
CA LEU A 61 1.69 2.39 5.04
C LEU A 61 0.42 2.83 5.77
N ILE A 62 -0.13 1.92 6.57
CA ILE A 62 -1.30 2.23 7.39
C ILE A 62 -0.88 3.19 8.50
N LEU A 63 -1.56 4.32 8.60
CA LEU A 63 -1.35 5.27 9.70
C LEU A 63 -2.36 5.00 10.82
N PRO A 64 -1.98 5.30 12.09
CA PRO A 64 -2.91 5.15 13.21
C PRO A 64 -4.19 5.95 12.99
N GLY A 65 -5.33 5.31 13.23
CA GLY A 65 -6.64 5.94 13.05
C GLY A 65 -7.07 6.11 11.61
N GLN A 66 -6.30 5.62 10.64
CA GLN A 66 -6.55 5.84 9.21
C GLN A 66 -6.84 4.53 8.46
N THR A 67 -7.53 3.60 9.11
CA THR A 67 -7.91 2.34 8.44
C THR A 67 -8.88 2.58 7.28
N ALA A 68 -9.76 3.56 7.40
CA ALA A 68 -10.66 3.93 6.31
C ALA A 68 -9.89 4.40 5.09
N GLN A 69 -8.80 5.15 5.30
CA GLN A 69 -7.95 5.60 4.21
C GLN A 69 -7.23 4.42 3.54
N ALA A 70 -6.73 3.47 4.33
CA ALA A 70 -6.11 2.27 3.79
C ALA A 70 -7.08 1.47 2.94
N LYS A 71 -8.32 1.32 3.40
CA LYS A 71 -9.35 0.61 2.65
C LYS A 71 -9.71 1.35 1.36
N ALA A 72 -9.76 2.67 1.39
CA ALA A 72 -10.01 3.47 0.20
C ALA A 72 -8.90 3.30 -0.84
N VAL A 73 -7.65 3.25 -0.39
CA VAL A 73 -6.51 2.98 -1.29
C VAL A 73 -6.67 1.62 -1.95
N MET A 74 -6.99 0.59 -1.17
CA MET A 74 -7.19 -0.77 -1.70
C MET A 74 -8.36 -0.83 -2.68
N ASP A 75 -9.47 -0.13 -2.38
CA ASP A 75 -10.61 -0.05 -3.28
C ASP A 75 -10.23 0.58 -4.62
N TRP A 76 -9.45 1.65 -4.56
CA TRP A 76 -9.00 2.32 -5.79
C TRP A 76 -8.16 1.37 -6.65
N VAL A 77 -7.22 0.66 -6.02
CA VAL A 77 -6.37 -0.30 -6.74
C VAL A 77 -7.23 -1.40 -7.37
N ALA A 78 -8.15 -1.96 -6.60
CA ALA A 78 -8.98 -3.07 -7.06
C ALA A 78 -9.89 -2.70 -8.23
N ARG A 79 -10.40 -1.47 -8.26
CA ARG A 79 -11.29 -1.05 -9.36
C ARG A 79 -10.56 -0.47 -10.56
N THR A 80 -9.32 0.00 -10.36
CA THR A 80 -8.57 0.70 -11.42
C THR A 80 -7.83 -0.27 -12.32
N PHE A 81 -7.29 -1.34 -11.76
CA PHE A 81 -6.46 -2.28 -12.51
C PHE A 81 -7.16 -3.62 -12.67
N PRO A 82 -6.89 -4.34 -13.77
CA PRO A 82 -7.41 -5.70 -13.91
C PRO A 82 -6.95 -6.58 -12.76
N LYS A 83 -7.79 -7.53 -12.36
CA LYS A 83 -7.49 -8.41 -11.24
C LYS A 83 -6.17 -9.15 -11.47
N GLY A 84 -5.28 -9.09 -10.47
CA GLY A 84 -3.98 -9.73 -10.55
C GLY A 84 -2.95 -9.00 -11.36
N ALA A 85 -3.29 -7.85 -11.96
CA ALA A 85 -2.36 -7.12 -12.83
C ALA A 85 -1.30 -6.34 -12.05
N VAL A 86 -1.62 -5.94 -10.81
CA VAL A 86 -0.67 -5.26 -9.91
C VAL A 86 -0.63 -6.00 -8.57
N LEU A 87 0.46 -5.84 -7.85
CA LEU A 87 0.58 -6.33 -6.49
C LEU A 87 0.42 -5.20 -5.50
N PHE A 88 -0.07 -5.52 -4.31
CA PHE A 88 -0.25 -4.55 -3.25
C PHE A 88 0.55 -4.97 -2.02
N SER A 89 1.35 -4.04 -1.48
CA SER A 89 2.10 -4.27 -0.25
C SER A 89 1.52 -3.41 0.86
N LEU A 90 0.84 -4.06 1.78
CA LEU A 90 0.25 -3.39 2.94
C LEU A 90 1.27 -3.39 4.07
N MET A 91 1.74 -2.19 4.45
CA MET A 91 2.74 -2.02 5.49
C MET A 91 2.10 -1.52 6.76
N SER A 92 2.45 -2.13 7.88
CA SER A 92 1.90 -1.78 9.20
C SER A 92 2.98 -1.37 10.20
N GLN A 93 4.18 -1.10 9.74
CA GLN A 93 5.36 -0.84 10.57
C GLN A 93 5.55 0.63 10.88
N TYR A 94 4.46 1.36 11.07
CA TYR A 94 4.53 2.78 11.39
C TYR A 94 5.17 3.00 12.76
N THR A 95 6.17 3.86 12.81
CA THR A 95 6.80 4.29 14.06
C THR A 95 6.70 5.80 14.15
N PRO A 96 6.17 6.36 15.27
CA PRO A 96 6.13 7.79 15.45
C PRO A 96 7.54 8.37 15.41
N TRP A 97 7.69 9.54 14.78
CA TRP A 97 8.98 10.19 14.65
C TRP A 97 8.80 11.71 14.59
N GLY A 98 9.73 12.41 15.22
CA GLY A 98 9.73 13.85 15.20
C GLY A 98 8.69 14.46 16.13
N ASP A 99 8.44 15.77 15.96
CA ASP A 99 7.46 16.50 16.76
C ASP A 99 6.06 16.30 16.16
N LEU A 100 5.24 15.53 16.86
CA LEU A 100 3.87 15.23 16.44
C LEU A 100 2.83 16.00 17.25
N SER A 101 3.23 17.12 17.88
CA SER A 101 2.30 17.90 18.71
C SER A 101 1.09 18.42 17.91
N ALA A 102 1.26 18.69 16.62
CA ALA A 102 0.16 19.09 15.75
C ALA A 102 -0.74 17.92 15.31
N PHE A 103 -0.25 16.68 15.47
CA PHE A 103 -0.95 15.46 15.04
C PHE A 103 -0.84 14.40 16.12
N PRO A 104 -1.43 14.63 17.30
CA PRO A 104 -1.27 13.69 18.41
C PRO A 104 -1.82 12.29 18.10
N GLU A 105 -2.76 12.17 17.17
CA GLU A 105 -3.27 10.88 16.74
C GLU A 105 -2.19 10.02 16.08
N LEU A 106 -1.12 10.61 15.56
CA LEU A 106 0.00 9.89 14.94
C LEU A 106 1.11 9.54 15.94
N ASP A 107 0.97 9.96 17.20
CA ASP A 107 2.00 9.72 18.22
C ASP A 107 1.75 8.40 18.94
N ARG A 108 1.59 7.35 18.16
CA ARG A 108 1.49 5.97 18.64
C ARG A 108 1.74 5.02 17.49
N ARG A 109 2.01 3.78 17.83
CA ARG A 109 2.09 2.74 16.83
C ARG A 109 0.68 2.25 16.45
N LEU A 110 0.62 1.55 15.35
CA LEU A 110 -0.61 0.94 14.87
C LEU A 110 -1.06 -0.13 15.87
N ARG A 111 -2.36 -0.20 16.13
CA ARG A 111 -2.94 -1.26 16.95
C ARG A 111 -3.12 -2.51 16.12
N ARG A 112 -3.07 -3.67 16.79
CA ARG A 112 -3.26 -4.95 16.12
C ARG A 112 -4.60 -5.01 15.35
N GLY A 113 -5.68 -4.52 15.95
CA GLY A 113 -6.98 -4.53 15.31
C GLY A 113 -7.03 -3.68 14.05
N GLU A 114 -6.28 -2.57 14.01
CA GLU A 114 -6.17 -1.74 12.81
C GLU A 114 -5.49 -2.50 11.68
N MET A 115 -4.39 -3.18 11.99
CA MET A 115 -3.68 -3.99 11.01
C MET A 115 -4.53 -5.15 10.51
N GLU A 116 -5.16 -5.89 11.43
CA GLU A 116 -5.99 -7.04 11.08
C GLU A 116 -7.18 -6.64 10.23
N SER A 117 -7.82 -5.52 10.56
CA SER A 117 -8.95 -5.01 9.78
C SER A 117 -8.54 -4.71 8.34
N CYS A 118 -7.38 -4.10 8.15
CA CYS A 118 -6.88 -3.79 6.80
C CYS A 118 -6.44 -5.05 6.06
N ALA A 119 -5.78 -5.98 6.74
CA ALA A 119 -5.36 -7.24 6.12
C ALA A 119 -6.56 -8.08 5.69
N ASP A 120 -7.60 -8.14 6.52
CA ASP A 120 -8.84 -8.84 6.16
C ASP A 120 -9.53 -8.19 4.96
N TYR A 121 -9.54 -6.87 4.94
CA TYR A 121 -10.13 -6.13 3.82
C TYR A 121 -9.40 -6.44 2.51
N MET A 122 -8.08 -6.49 2.56
CA MET A 122 -7.25 -6.84 1.41
C MET A 122 -7.58 -8.24 0.90
N ARG A 123 -7.72 -9.21 1.82
CA ARG A 123 -8.09 -10.58 1.45
C ARG A 123 -9.48 -10.65 0.84
N ASN A 124 -10.43 -9.92 1.39
CA ASN A 124 -11.81 -9.92 0.89
C ASN A 124 -11.92 -9.29 -0.50
N LEU A 125 -11.00 -8.39 -0.84
CA LEU A 125 -10.94 -7.82 -2.19
C LEU A 125 -10.22 -8.73 -3.18
N ASP A 126 -9.63 -9.85 -2.72
CA ASP A 126 -8.75 -10.69 -3.54
C ASP A 126 -7.63 -9.88 -4.18
N LEU A 127 -7.10 -8.91 -3.45
CA LEU A 127 -6.03 -8.06 -3.94
C LEU A 127 -4.69 -8.79 -3.71
N PRO A 128 -3.98 -9.21 -4.75
CA PRO A 128 -2.77 -9.99 -4.58
C PRO A 128 -1.63 -9.14 -4.04
N GLY A 129 -0.78 -9.76 -3.24
CA GLY A 129 0.37 -9.10 -2.65
C GLY A 129 0.72 -9.67 -1.30
N PHE A 130 1.11 -8.81 -0.36
CA PHE A 130 1.54 -9.26 0.96
C PHE A 130 1.34 -8.17 2.01
N CYS A 131 1.34 -8.62 3.27
CA CYS A 131 1.27 -7.75 4.43
C CYS A 131 2.55 -7.90 5.23
N GLN A 132 3.12 -6.77 5.69
CA GLN A 132 4.22 -6.77 6.64
C GLN A 132 3.67 -6.51 8.03
N GLU A 133 3.98 -7.39 8.97
CA GLU A 133 3.49 -7.27 10.32
C GLU A 133 4.32 -6.27 11.14
N ARG A 134 3.62 -5.51 11.97
CA ARG A 134 4.21 -4.41 12.74
C ARG A 134 5.15 -4.87 13.85
N THR A 135 5.01 -6.10 14.33
CA THR A 135 5.76 -6.60 15.48
C THR A 135 7.04 -7.30 15.11
N SER A 136 7.28 -7.49 13.82
CA SER A 136 8.45 -8.22 13.36
C SER A 136 9.65 -7.28 13.28
N ALA A 137 10.76 -7.68 13.88
CA ALA A 137 12.03 -6.99 13.72
C ALA A 137 12.64 -7.26 12.35
N ARG A 138 12.15 -8.24 11.66
CA ARG A 138 12.47 -8.59 10.28
C ARG A 138 11.17 -8.63 9.51
N GLU A 139 11.28 -8.48 8.21
CA GLU A 139 10.12 -8.49 7.36
C GLU A 139 9.49 -9.88 7.34
N GLU A 140 8.24 -9.95 7.75
CA GLU A 140 7.45 -11.17 7.64
C GLU A 140 6.38 -10.91 6.60
N TYR A 141 6.45 -11.68 5.54
CA TYR A 141 5.47 -11.59 4.49
C TYR A 141 4.39 -12.61 4.72
N THR A 142 3.15 -12.15 4.76
CA THR A 142 1.98 -13.02 4.83
C THR A 142 1.26 -12.89 3.51
N PRO A 143 1.67 -13.64 2.49
CA PRO A 143 1.07 -13.50 1.17
C PRO A 143 -0.39 -13.92 1.22
N PRO A 144 -1.33 -13.03 0.88
CA PRO A 144 -2.75 -13.40 0.88
C PRO A 144 -3.10 -14.47 -0.15
N PHE A 145 -2.21 -14.66 -1.13
CA PHE A 145 -2.46 -15.55 -2.27
C PHE A 145 -1.31 -16.52 -2.51
N ASP A 146 -0.57 -16.86 -1.48
CA ASP A 146 0.58 -17.77 -1.60
C ASP A 146 1.60 -17.32 -2.65
N LEU A 147 1.78 -16.02 -2.80
CA LEU A 147 2.78 -15.47 -3.69
C LEU A 147 4.14 -15.51 -2.99
N THR A 148 4.70 -16.70 -2.88
CA THR A 148 6.00 -16.89 -2.22
C THR A 148 7.12 -16.37 -3.11
N GLY A 149 8.18 -15.89 -2.48
CA GLY A 149 9.35 -15.40 -3.19
C GLY A 149 9.31 -13.92 -3.55
N LEU A 150 8.27 -13.23 -3.17
CA LEU A 150 8.14 -11.79 -3.42
C LEU A 150 8.62 -10.95 -2.24
#